data_4639c0809d26a6456527d9aa4b27c3f2
#
_entry.id   4639c0809d26a6456527d9aa4b27c3f2
#
_cell.length_a   1.000
_cell.length_b   1.000
_cell.length_c   1.000
_cell.angle_alpha   90.00
_cell.angle_beta   90.00
_cell.angle_gamma   90.00
#
_symmetry.space_group_name_H-M   'P 1'
#
loop_
_entity.id
_entity.type
_entity.pdbx_description
1 polymer ?
#
loop_
_entity_poly.entity_id
_entity_poly.type
_entity_poly.pdbx_seq_one_letter_code
_entity_poly.pdbx_strand_id
1 'polypeptide(L)'
;MASDQHQFPESVMRHSLLVIALGAALGGCATVPHEIAGDNFAAVTPEQAVSQSAAGQRVRWGGEIINVEPRADATCFEVLSRELYSDARPSNHRDRSDGRFVACSKGFFDPEVYAKGRDLTVTGSIIGTEQHKVGEYNYTFPQVSADQAYLWPERNYYAGGYYGWGPYYDPFWGPYWGGYGWWGPPVVIVHGHHH
;
A
#
# COMPACT_ATOMS: atom_id res chain seq x y z
N MET A 1 -3.27 -25.66 62.73
CA MET A 1 -2.86 -25.01 61.48
C MET A 1 -3.95 -25.31 60.45
N ALA A 2 -4.89 -24.38 60.29
CA ALA A 2 -5.98 -24.51 59.34
C ALA A 2 -5.55 -23.77 58.06
N SER A 3 -5.43 -24.49 56.96
CA SER A 3 -5.16 -23.91 55.62
C SER A 3 -6.47 -23.39 55.05
N ASP A 4 -6.59 -22.09 54.99
CA ASP A 4 -7.70 -21.38 54.38
C ASP A 4 -7.57 -21.47 52.85
N GLN A 5 -8.34 -22.36 52.26
CA GLN A 5 -8.44 -22.49 50.80
C GLN A 5 -9.47 -21.46 50.31
N HIS A 6 -8.97 -20.33 49.77
CA HIS A 6 -9.81 -19.36 49.08
C HIS A 6 -10.40 -19.99 47.81
N GLN A 7 -11.60 -20.53 47.92
CA GLN A 7 -12.41 -21.03 46.83
C GLN A 7 -13.01 -19.83 46.08
N PHE A 8 -12.41 -19.47 44.93
CA PHE A 8 -13.01 -18.49 44.05
C PHE A 8 -14.31 -19.03 43.47
N PRO A 9 -15.43 -18.26 43.51
CA PRO A 9 -16.71 -18.74 43.00
C PRO A 9 -16.62 -19.01 41.48
N GLU A 10 -16.98 -20.23 41.08
CA GLU A 10 -16.95 -20.70 39.69
C GLU A 10 -17.71 -19.78 38.71
N SER A 11 -18.72 -19.04 39.19
CA SER A 11 -19.49 -18.07 38.43
C SER A 11 -18.62 -16.92 37.90
N VAL A 12 -17.67 -16.41 38.72
CA VAL A 12 -16.78 -15.30 38.32
C VAL A 12 -15.81 -15.75 37.23
N MET A 13 -15.30 -16.97 37.34
CA MET A 13 -14.38 -17.53 36.34
C MET A 13 -15.07 -17.77 35.00
N ARG A 14 -16.33 -18.24 34.99
CA ARG A 14 -17.11 -18.42 33.75
C ARG A 14 -17.44 -17.12 33.05
N HIS A 15 -17.76 -16.04 33.79
CA HIS A 15 -18.03 -14.73 33.20
C HIS A 15 -16.75 -14.07 32.66
N SER A 16 -15.61 -14.23 33.34
CA SER A 16 -14.32 -13.75 32.87
C SER A 16 -13.87 -14.42 31.57
N LEU A 17 -14.08 -15.74 31.43
CA LEU A 17 -13.77 -16.48 30.20
C LEU A 17 -14.67 -16.06 29.03
N LEU A 18 -15.96 -15.76 29.26
CA LEU A 18 -16.89 -15.28 28.25
C LEU A 18 -16.51 -13.88 27.76
N VAL A 19 -16.08 -12.98 28.62
CA VAL A 19 -15.64 -11.63 28.25
C VAL A 19 -14.34 -11.67 27.42
N ILE A 20 -13.40 -12.55 27.77
CA ILE A 20 -12.15 -12.74 27.02
C ILE A 20 -12.44 -13.33 25.64
N ALA A 21 -13.35 -14.31 25.55
CA ALA A 21 -13.74 -14.92 24.26
C ALA A 21 -14.46 -13.92 23.32
N LEU A 22 -15.27 -13.01 23.87
CA LEU A 22 -15.98 -11.99 23.09
C LEU A 22 -15.02 -10.88 22.62
N GLY A 23 -13.98 -10.56 23.39
CA GLY A 23 -12.95 -9.58 23.03
C GLY A 23 -12.03 -10.06 21.88
N ALA A 24 -11.79 -11.35 21.78
CA ALA A 24 -10.95 -11.93 20.72
C ALA A 24 -11.62 -11.97 19.32
N ALA A 25 -12.93 -11.83 19.25
CA ALA A 25 -13.69 -11.84 17.99
C ALA A 25 -13.64 -10.51 17.20
N LEU A 26 -13.09 -9.44 17.76
CA LEU A 26 -12.98 -8.11 17.16
C LEU A 26 -11.66 -7.90 16.39
N GLY A 27 -10.90 -8.96 16.09
CA GLY A 27 -9.75 -8.90 15.21
C GLY A 27 -10.18 -8.44 13.81
N GLY A 28 -9.99 -7.14 13.51
CA GLY A 28 -10.29 -6.55 12.22
C GLY A 28 -9.51 -7.24 11.11
N CYS A 29 -10.15 -8.13 10.36
CA CYS A 29 -9.60 -8.67 9.14
C CYS A 29 -9.44 -7.52 8.14
N ALA A 30 -8.24 -7.33 7.60
CA ALA A 30 -8.02 -6.46 6.45
C ALA A 30 -8.92 -6.96 5.31
N THR A 31 -9.90 -6.14 4.92
CA THR A 31 -10.92 -6.54 3.93
C THR A 31 -10.52 -6.00 2.56
N VAL A 32 -10.55 -6.87 1.56
CA VAL A 32 -10.35 -6.45 0.16
C VAL A 32 -11.51 -5.53 -0.25
N PRO A 33 -11.23 -4.36 -0.87
CA PRO A 33 -12.27 -3.49 -1.42
C PRO A 33 -13.21 -4.28 -2.35
N HIS A 34 -14.52 -4.03 -2.24
CA HIS A 34 -15.53 -4.84 -2.94
C HIS A 34 -15.40 -4.75 -4.47
N GLU A 35 -14.88 -3.64 -4.99
CA GLU A 35 -14.64 -3.41 -6.42
C GLU A 35 -13.65 -4.41 -7.04
N ILE A 36 -12.65 -4.78 -6.25
CA ILE A 36 -11.58 -5.71 -6.66
C ILE A 36 -11.63 -7.03 -5.91
N ALA A 37 -12.69 -7.23 -5.12
CA ALA A 37 -12.93 -8.51 -4.46
C ALA A 37 -13.32 -9.59 -5.47
N GLY A 38 -13.29 -10.83 -5.04
CA GLY A 38 -13.68 -12.00 -5.85
C GLY A 38 -12.69 -13.13 -5.71
N ASP A 39 -13.09 -14.25 -6.29
CA ASP A 39 -12.35 -15.50 -6.29
C ASP A 39 -11.91 -15.85 -7.71
N ASN A 40 -11.20 -16.96 -7.87
CA ASN A 40 -10.79 -17.52 -9.17
C ASN A 40 -9.82 -16.63 -9.97
N PHE A 41 -8.96 -15.89 -9.29
CA PHE A 41 -7.82 -15.26 -9.92
C PHE A 41 -6.68 -16.28 -10.05
N ALA A 42 -6.05 -16.32 -11.23
CA ALA A 42 -4.89 -17.16 -11.47
C ALA A 42 -3.69 -16.67 -10.63
N ALA A 43 -3.01 -17.62 -9.99
CA ALA A 43 -1.78 -17.34 -9.21
C ALA A 43 -0.59 -17.26 -10.17
N VAL A 44 -0.60 -16.31 -11.10
CA VAL A 44 0.45 -16.07 -12.09
C VAL A 44 0.91 -14.63 -11.98
N THR A 45 2.23 -14.41 -11.99
CA THR A 45 2.80 -13.06 -12.04
C THR A 45 2.83 -12.53 -13.48
N PRO A 46 2.96 -11.20 -13.70
CA PRO A 46 3.12 -10.65 -15.03
C PRO A 46 4.31 -11.25 -15.80
N GLU A 47 5.43 -11.48 -15.16
CA GLU A 47 6.61 -12.11 -15.78
C GLU A 47 6.32 -13.56 -16.21
N GLN A 48 5.66 -14.33 -15.35
CA GLN A 48 5.24 -15.69 -15.68
C GLN A 48 4.19 -15.73 -16.79
N ALA A 49 3.27 -14.75 -16.83
CA ALA A 49 2.23 -14.66 -17.86
C ALA A 49 2.80 -14.50 -19.27
N VAL A 50 3.91 -13.79 -19.43
CA VAL A 50 4.63 -13.67 -20.71
C VAL A 50 5.20 -15.02 -21.13
N SER A 51 5.85 -15.74 -20.21
CA SER A 51 6.54 -17.01 -20.53
C SER A 51 5.59 -18.18 -20.72
N GLN A 52 4.42 -18.18 -20.06
CA GLN A 52 3.46 -19.30 -20.03
C GLN A 52 2.26 -19.15 -20.98
N SER A 53 2.22 -18.08 -21.80
CA SER A 53 1.07 -17.78 -22.66
C SER A 53 -0.27 -17.81 -21.91
N ALA A 54 -0.36 -17.07 -20.82
CA ALA A 54 -1.50 -17.08 -19.88
C ALA A 54 -2.75 -16.33 -20.41
N ALA A 55 -2.88 -16.12 -21.72
CA ALA A 55 -4.03 -15.45 -22.32
C ALA A 55 -5.35 -16.13 -21.92
N GLY A 56 -6.38 -15.33 -21.63
CA GLY A 56 -7.68 -15.77 -21.16
C GLY A 56 -7.78 -15.98 -19.64
N GLN A 57 -6.67 -16.04 -18.92
CA GLN A 57 -6.71 -16.18 -17.47
C GLN A 57 -7.17 -14.89 -16.80
N ARG A 58 -7.99 -15.04 -15.77
CA ARG A 58 -8.45 -13.94 -14.94
C ARG A 58 -7.44 -13.66 -13.84
N VAL A 59 -7.03 -12.41 -13.68
CA VAL A 59 -5.99 -12.00 -12.72
C VAL A 59 -6.44 -10.85 -11.85
N ARG A 60 -5.82 -10.75 -10.67
CA ARG A 60 -5.81 -9.57 -9.82
C ARG A 60 -4.35 -9.20 -9.59
N TRP A 61 -3.92 -8.14 -10.28
CA TRP A 61 -2.57 -7.62 -10.19
C TRP A 61 -2.57 -6.19 -9.69
N GLY A 62 -1.52 -5.78 -9.05
CA GLY A 62 -1.37 -4.39 -8.64
C GLY A 62 0.08 -3.98 -8.54
N GLY A 63 0.30 -2.69 -8.38
CA GLY A 63 1.62 -2.11 -8.30
C GLY A 63 1.60 -0.61 -8.37
N GLU A 64 2.76 -0.05 -8.70
CA GLU A 64 2.95 1.38 -8.84
C GLU A 64 2.71 1.80 -10.30
N ILE A 65 1.86 2.81 -10.51
CA ILE A 65 1.61 3.39 -11.84
C ILE A 65 2.90 4.03 -12.35
N ILE A 66 3.33 3.63 -13.54
CA ILE A 66 4.50 4.18 -14.24
C ILE A 66 4.08 5.20 -15.30
N ASN A 67 3.00 4.89 -16.02
CA ASN A 67 2.45 5.76 -17.06
C ASN A 67 0.94 5.57 -17.16
N VAL A 68 0.24 6.62 -17.60
CA VAL A 68 -1.20 6.60 -17.88
C VAL A 68 -1.43 7.17 -19.27
N GLU A 69 -2.12 6.43 -20.11
CA GLU A 69 -2.41 6.80 -21.48
C GLU A 69 -3.92 6.77 -21.74
N PRO A 70 -4.61 7.92 -21.70
CA PRO A 70 -5.99 8.01 -22.16
C PRO A 70 -6.07 7.75 -23.68
N ARG A 71 -6.98 6.87 -24.09
CA ARG A 71 -7.31 6.55 -25.47
C ARG A 71 -8.78 6.92 -25.74
N ALA A 72 -9.25 6.77 -26.96
CA ALA A 72 -10.60 7.17 -27.34
C ALA A 72 -11.70 6.54 -26.46
N ASP A 73 -11.60 5.24 -26.17
CA ASP A 73 -12.66 4.49 -25.47
C ASP A 73 -12.18 3.88 -24.14
N ALA A 74 -10.91 4.04 -23.80
CA ALA A 74 -10.29 3.41 -22.62
C ALA A 74 -9.14 4.25 -22.10
N THR A 75 -8.72 3.97 -20.88
CA THR A 75 -7.44 4.45 -20.34
C THR A 75 -6.56 3.26 -20.02
N CYS A 76 -5.34 3.29 -20.50
CA CYS A 76 -4.35 2.23 -20.26
C CYS A 76 -3.33 2.69 -19.22
N PHE A 77 -3.04 1.80 -18.27
CA PHE A 77 -2.08 2.00 -17.20
C PHE A 77 -0.88 1.08 -17.41
N GLU A 78 0.33 1.64 -17.52
CA GLU A 78 1.54 0.87 -17.35
C GLU A 78 1.85 0.78 -15.85
N VAL A 79 1.96 -0.43 -15.33
CA VAL A 79 2.12 -0.69 -13.89
C VAL A 79 3.36 -1.53 -13.64
N LEU A 80 4.20 -1.10 -12.70
CA LEU A 80 5.27 -1.91 -12.14
C LEU A 80 4.66 -2.81 -11.06
N SER A 81 4.48 -4.10 -11.39
CA SER A 81 3.80 -5.05 -10.53
C SER A 81 4.54 -5.29 -9.23
N ARG A 82 3.77 -5.46 -8.17
CA ARG A 82 4.22 -5.80 -6.83
C ARG A 82 3.33 -6.87 -6.24
N GLU A 83 3.91 -7.66 -5.34
CA GLU A 83 3.13 -8.58 -4.50
C GLU A 83 1.98 -7.83 -3.81
N LEU A 84 0.82 -8.46 -3.68
CA LEU A 84 -0.34 -7.90 -3.00
C LEU A 84 -0.39 -8.38 -1.55
N TYR A 85 -0.71 -7.47 -0.64
CA TYR A 85 -1.07 -7.81 0.73
C TYR A 85 -2.45 -8.52 0.77
N SER A 86 -2.83 -9.00 1.95
CA SER A 86 -4.11 -9.70 2.17
C SER A 86 -5.35 -8.87 1.85
N ASP A 87 -5.24 -7.53 1.89
CA ASP A 87 -6.28 -6.59 1.48
C ASP A 87 -6.26 -6.29 -0.02
N ALA A 88 -5.38 -6.93 -0.79
CA ALA A 88 -5.11 -6.71 -2.20
C ALA A 88 -4.42 -5.37 -2.52
N ARG A 89 -3.87 -4.67 -1.55
CA ARG A 89 -3.03 -3.49 -1.78
C ARG A 89 -1.63 -3.92 -2.22
N PRO A 90 -1.01 -3.23 -3.21
CA PRO A 90 0.37 -3.47 -3.59
C PRO A 90 1.33 -3.30 -2.40
N SER A 91 2.35 -4.15 -2.29
CA SER A 91 3.34 -4.07 -1.23
C SER A 91 4.18 -2.79 -1.36
N ASN A 92 4.73 -2.33 -0.23
CA ASN A 92 5.62 -1.17 -0.19
C ASN A 92 7.11 -1.53 -0.35
N HIS A 93 7.42 -2.78 -0.66
CA HIS A 93 8.78 -3.23 -0.95
C HIS A 93 9.21 -2.74 -2.34
N ARG A 94 9.89 -1.58 -2.39
CA ARG A 94 10.25 -0.91 -3.65
C ARG A 94 11.40 -1.57 -4.40
N ASP A 95 12.14 -2.43 -3.75
CA ASP A 95 13.29 -3.20 -4.27
C ASP A 95 12.88 -4.49 -5.01
N ARG A 96 11.58 -4.83 -5.00
CA ARG A 96 11.04 -6.04 -5.64
C ARG A 96 9.96 -5.70 -6.64
N SER A 97 9.90 -6.45 -7.73
CA SER A 97 8.88 -6.36 -8.76
C SER A 97 8.66 -7.72 -9.40
N ASP A 98 7.41 -8.02 -9.71
CA ASP A 98 7.00 -9.23 -10.44
C ASP A 98 6.91 -8.98 -11.95
N GLY A 99 7.62 -7.97 -12.45
CA GLY A 99 7.58 -7.52 -13.82
C GLY A 99 6.66 -6.31 -14.03
N ARG A 100 6.38 -6.00 -15.30
CA ARG A 100 5.45 -4.93 -15.69
C ARG A 100 4.28 -5.49 -16.47
N PHE A 101 3.16 -4.81 -16.42
CA PHE A 101 1.99 -5.11 -17.25
C PHE A 101 1.29 -3.83 -17.70
N VAL A 102 0.49 -3.94 -18.75
CA VAL A 102 -0.42 -2.88 -19.20
C VAL A 102 -1.84 -3.32 -18.92
N ALA A 103 -2.61 -2.49 -18.22
CA ALA A 103 -4.03 -2.72 -17.96
C ALA A 103 -4.86 -1.61 -18.61
N CYS A 104 -5.76 -1.98 -19.52
CA CYS A 104 -6.66 -1.03 -20.17
C CYS A 104 -8.08 -1.21 -19.62
N SER A 105 -8.61 -0.17 -19.01
CA SER A 105 -9.97 -0.10 -18.48
C SER A 105 -10.84 0.83 -19.33
N LYS A 106 -12.10 0.47 -19.54
CA LYS A 106 -13.05 1.29 -20.31
C LYS A 106 -13.30 2.64 -19.64
N GLY A 107 -13.39 3.69 -20.44
CA GLY A 107 -13.68 5.05 -20.00
C GLY A 107 -12.43 5.88 -19.75
N PHE A 108 -12.68 7.09 -19.28
CA PHE A 108 -11.65 8.08 -19.01
C PHE A 108 -11.28 8.08 -17.53
N PHE A 109 -10.01 7.89 -17.24
CA PHE A 109 -9.39 8.04 -15.93
C PHE A 109 -8.38 9.17 -16.01
N ASP A 110 -8.59 10.21 -15.23
CA ASP A 110 -7.78 11.42 -15.26
C ASP A 110 -6.33 11.13 -14.81
N PRO A 111 -5.31 11.39 -15.67
CA PRO A 111 -3.91 11.15 -15.33
C PRO A 111 -3.39 11.95 -14.11
N GLU A 112 -4.01 13.08 -13.77
CA GLU A 112 -3.65 13.84 -12.57
C GLU A 112 -4.14 13.13 -11.29
N VAL A 113 -5.23 12.37 -11.37
CA VAL A 113 -5.77 11.54 -10.28
C VAL A 113 -5.04 10.21 -10.21
N TYR A 114 -4.94 9.53 -11.34
CA TYR A 114 -4.21 8.26 -11.51
C TYR A 114 -2.72 8.50 -11.81
N ALA A 115 -2.12 9.39 -11.07
CA ALA A 115 -0.78 9.88 -11.34
C ALA A 115 0.30 8.80 -11.16
N LYS A 116 1.43 9.01 -11.85
CA LYS A 116 2.63 8.19 -11.65
C LYS A 116 3.01 8.12 -10.16
N GLY A 117 3.40 6.94 -9.70
CA GLY A 117 3.79 6.68 -8.32
C GLY A 117 2.64 6.30 -7.38
N ARG A 118 1.37 6.38 -7.85
CA ARG A 118 0.22 5.92 -7.08
C ARG A 118 0.10 4.40 -7.13
N ASP A 119 -0.40 3.82 -6.04
CA ASP A 119 -0.73 2.40 -5.98
C ASP A 119 -2.05 2.12 -6.69
N LEU A 120 -2.05 1.15 -7.60
CA LEU A 120 -3.22 0.68 -8.34
C LEU A 120 -3.35 -0.83 -8.20
N THR A 121 -4.58 -1.34 -8.05
CA THR A 121 -4.90 -2.76 -8.21
C THR A 121 -5.97 -2.91 -9.26
N VAL A 122 -5.76 -3.81 -10.21
CA VAL A 122 -6.72 -4.12 -11.27
C VAL A 122 -7.17 -5.56 -11.18
N THR A 123 -8.42 -5.79 -11.60
CA THR A 123 -8.94 -7.14 -11.90
C THR A 123 -9.36 -7.19 -13.36
N GLY A 124 -9.12 -8.31 -14.02
CA GLY A 124 -9.45 -8.45 -15.43
C GLY A 124 -8.92 -9.74 -16.04
N SER A 125 -8.94 -9.82 -17.36
CA SER A 125 -8.47 -10.98 -18.11
C SER A 125 -7.24 -10.61 -18.94
N ILE A 126 -6.25 -11.50 -18.96
CA ILE A 126 -5.08 -11.36 -19.84
C ILE A 126 -5.55 -11.57 -21.28
N ILE A 127 -5.33 -10.57 -22.15
CA ILE A 127 -5.75 -10.63 -23.56
C ILE A 127 -4.59 -10.90 -24.52
N GLY A 128 -3.36 -10.88 -24.05
CA GLY A 128 -2.17 -11.11 -24.85
C GLY A 128 -0.95 -10.42 -24.28
N THR A 129 -0.03 -10.10 -25.17
CA THR A 129 1.19 -9.37 -24.83
C THR A 129 1.41 -8.25 -25.85
N GLU A 130 2.06 -7.17 -25.43
CA GLU A 130 2.52 -6.09 -26.31
C GLU A 130 3.98 -5.76 -26.03
N GLN A 131 4.68 -5.19 -27.01
CA GLN A 131 6.07 -4.78 -26.85
C GLN A 131 6.18 -3.27 -26.81
N HIS A 132 6.82 -2.75 -25.77
CA HIS A 132 7.16 -1.35 -25.61
C HIS A 132 8.63 -1.19 -25.25
N LYS A 133 9.17 -0.02 -25.51
CA LYS A 133 10.50 0.34 -25.06
C LYS A 133 10.49 0.86 -23.63
N VAL A 134 11.39 0.34 -22.81
CA VAL A 134 11.74 0.91 -21.51
C VAL A 134 13.15 1.49 -21.65
N GLY A 135 13.25 2.78 -21.91
CA GLY A 135 14.48 3.38 -22.43
C GLY A 135 14.80 2.79 -23.80
N GLU A 136 15.99 2.23 -23.97
CA GLU A 136 16.41 1.55 -25.22
C GLU A 136 16.11 0.04 -25.23
N TYR A 137 15.59 -0.50 -24.12
CA TYR A 137 15.31 -1.93 -24.00
C TYR A 137 13.91 -2.27 -24.48
N ASN A 138 13.78 -3.28 -25.36
CA ASN A 138 12.48 -3.82 -25.78
C ASN A 138 11.96 -4.76 -24.68
N TYR A 139 10.86 -4.37 -24.05
CA TYR A 139 10.23 -5.14 -22.99
C TYR A 139 8.87 -5.67 -23.45
N THR A 140 8.58 -6.92 -23.14
CA THR A 140 7.29 -7.55 -23.44
C THR A 140 6.41 -7.45 -22.21
N PHE A 141 5.26 -6.80 -22.36
CA PHE A 141 4.26 -6.62 -21.31
C PHE A 141 3.08 -7.56 -21.54
N PRO A 142 2.61 -8.30 -20.54
CA PRO A 142 1.27 -8.87 -20.61
C PRO A 142 0.24 -7.75 -20.57
N GLN A 143 -0.78 -7.89 -21.41
CA GLN A 143 -1.87 -6.93 -21.53
C GLN A 143 -3.12 -7.47 -20.87
N VAL A 144 -3.75 -6.66 -20.01
CA VAL A 144 -4.96 -6.99 -19.27
C VAL A 144 -6.11 -6.10 -19.74
N SER A 145 -7.21 -6.72 -20.15
CA SER A 145 -8.50 -6.03 -20.24
C SER A 145 -9.06 -5.93 -18.83
N ALA A 146 -8.97 -4.73 -18.25
CA ALA A 146 -9.34 -4.52 -16.87
C ALA A 146 -10.85 -4.30 -16.72
N ASP A 147 -11.48 -5.11 -15.88
CA ASP A 147 -12.87 -4.93 -15.46
C ASP A 147 -12.97 -3.82 -14.42
N GLN A 148 -12.00 -3.77 -13.50
CA GLN A 148 -11.89 -2.77 -12.43
C GLN A 148 -10.45 -2.26 -12.32
N ALA A 149 -10.33 -0.97 -12.01
CA ALA A 149 -9.07 -0.29 -11.70
C ALA A 149 -9.26 0.49 -10.38
N TYR A 150 -8.73 -0.05 -9.29
CA TYR A 150 -8.88 0.51 -7.96
C TYR A 150 -7.64 1.30 -7.56
N LEU A 151 -7.80 2.62 -7.42
CA LEU A 151 -6.73 3.52 -6.98
C LEU A 151 -6.72 3.59 -5.45
N TRP A 152 -5.59 3.21 -4.87
CA TRP A 152 -5.43 3.25 -3.42
C TRP A 152 -5.23 4.67 -2.91
N PRO A 153 -5.71 4.99 -1.69
CA PRO A 153 -5.32 6.22 -1.01
C PRO A 153 -3.81 6.35 -0.91
N GLU A 154 -3.30 7.57 -0.96
CA GLU A 154 -1.87 7.81 -0.78
C GLU A 154 -1.38 7.27 0.55
N ARG A 155 -0.14 6.75 0.57
CA ARG A 155 0.48 6.30 1.81
C ARG A 155 0.99 7.51 2.57
N ASN A 156 0.39 7.78 3.72
CA ASN A 156 0.89 8.79 4.65
C ASN A 156 2.14 8.26 5.37
N TYR A 157 3.32 8.40 4.77
CA TYR A 157 4.60 8.05 5.40
C TYR A 157 4.89 8.85 6.67
N TYR A 158 4.15 9.94 6.93
CA TYR A 158 4.34 10.82 8.08
C TYR A 158 3.51 10.44 9.32
N ALA A 159 2.59 9.48 9.24
CA ALA A 159 1.75 9.09 10.37
C ALA A 159 2.48 8.26 11.44
N GLY A 160 3.72 7.83 11.20
CA GLY A 160 4.54 7.03 12.12
C GLY A 160 5.66 7.77 12.87
N GLY A 161 5.82 9.07 12.67
CA GLY A 161 7.01 9.80 13.07
C GLY A 161 6.87 10.89 14.13
N TYR A 162 5.73 11.03 14.81
CA TYR A 162 5.57 12.06 15.84
C TYR A 162 4.94 11.55 17.14
N TYR A 163 5.38 10.38 17.61
CA TYR A 163 5.55 10.18 19.05
C TYR A 163 7.02 10.46 19.39
N GLY A 164 7.54 11.58 18.90
CA GLY A 164 8.70 12.22 19.46
C GLY A 164 8.30 12.65 20.86
N TRP A 165 9.01 12.15 21.82
CA TRP A 165 9.04 12.65 23.17
C TRP A 165 9.04 14.18 23.10
N GLY A 166 7.89 14.78 23.40
CA GLY A 166 7.81 16.21 23.65
C GLY A 166 8.87 16.56 24.71
N PRO A 167 9.41 17.78 24.70
CA PRO A 167 10.38 18.16 25.71
C PRO A 167 9.77 17.85 27.06
N TYR A 168 10.44 16.99 27.80
CA TYR A 168 10.13 16.67 29.19
C TYR A 168 10.03 18.01 29.90
N TYR A 169 8.82 18.48 30.14
CA TYR A 169 8.57 19.57 31.01
C TYR A 169 8.83 19.02 32.41
N ASP A 170 10.09 19.09 32.87
CA ASP A 170 10.45 18.81 34.22
C ASP A 170 9.96 20.00 35.07
N PRO A 171 8.87 19.85 35.82
CA PRO A 171 8.33 20.95 36.59
C PRO A 171 9.24 21.34 37.79
N PHE A 172 10.36 20.62 38.01
CA PHE A 172 11.27 20.83 39.10
C PHE A 172 12.49 21.71 38.76
N TRP A 173 12.84 21.83 37.47
CA TRP A 173 13.90 22.68 36.98
C TRP A 173 13.32 23.81 36.14
N GLY A 174 12.51 24.65 36.77
CA GLY A 174 12.02 25.90 36.18
C GLY A 174 13.13 26.88 35.80
N PRO A 175 12.80 28.01 35.16
CA PRO A 175 13.68 28.81 34.30
C PRO A 175 14.67 29.69 35.05
N TYR A 176 15.56 29.11 35.84
CA TYR A 176 16.54 29.87 36.63
C TYR A 176 17.97 29.88 36.10
N TRP A 177 18.22 29.27 34.93
CA TRP A 177 19.52 29.35 34.26
C TRP A 177 19.37 29.87 32.83
N GLY A 178 18.81 31.05 32.68
CA GLY A 178 18.90 31.85 31.48
C GLY A 178 20.29 32.49 31.36
N GLY A 179 21.29 31.68 31.01
CA GLY A 179 22.63 32.11 30.71
C GLY A 179 22.82 32.25 29.21
N TYR A 180 23.03 33.45 28.75
CA TYR A 180 23.53 33.88 27.45
C TYR A 180 24.36 32.85 26.67
N GLY A 181 23.79 32.22 25.65
CA GLY A 181 24.49 31.39 24.69
C GLY A 181 24.16 31.83 23.27
N TRP A 182 25.02 32.71 22.72
CA TRP A 182 25.06 33.17 21.35
C TRP A 182 25.53 32.04 20.40
N TRP A 183 24.68 31.10 20.05
CA TRP A 183 24.95 30.21 18.93
C TRP A 183 23.61 29.82 18.28
N GLY A 184 23.08 30.69 17.43
CA GLY A 184 22.04 30.32 16.47
C GLY A 184 22.64 29.44 15.37
N PRO A 185 21.88 28.53 14.78
CA PRO A 185 22.36 27.74 13.66
C PRO A 185 22.69 28.64 12.47
N PRO A 186 23.72 28.31 11.69
CA PRO A 186 24.11 29.12 10.54
C PRO A 186 23.01 29.16 9.50
N VAL A 187 22.58 30.34 9.12
CA VAL A 187 21.65 30.55 8.00
C VAL A 187 22.46 30.38 6.71
N VAL A 188 22.17 29.32 5.97
CA VAL A 188 22.72 29.10 4.63
C VAL A 188 21.95 29.95 3.63
N ILE A 189 22.50 31.04 3.16
CA ILE A 189 21.94 31.84 2.08
C ILE A 189 22.38 31.21 0.76
N VAL A 190 21.44 30.56 0.03
CA VAL A 190 21.70 30.10 -1.33
C VAL A 190 21.48 31.24 -2.30
N HIS A 191 22.59 31.76 -2.88
CA HIS A 191 22.53 32.72 -3.98
C HIS A 191 22.26 31.96 -5.28
N GLY A 192 21.06 32.11 -5.85
CA GLY A 192 20.75 31.66 -7.20
C GLY A 192 21.44 32.55 -8.22
N HIS A 193 22.39 32.02 -9.00
CA HIS A 193 22.87 32.66 -10.20
C HIS A 193 21.87 32.41 -11.34
N HIS A 194 21.28 33.52 -11.81
CA HIS A 194 20.60 33.56 -13.12
C HIS A 194 21.66 33.76 -14.21
N HIS A 195 21.68 32.81 -15.16
CA HIS A 195 22.18 33.02 -16.52
C HIS A 195 21.14 32.49 -17.50
#